data_58b539c1e9ec1a49c5f02129db44274f
#
_entry.id   58b539c1e9ec1a49c5f02129db44274f
#
_cell.length_a   1.000
_cell.length_b   1.000
_cell.length_c   1.000
_cell.angle_alpha   90.00
_cell.angle_beta   90.00
_cell.angle_gamma   90.00
#
_symmetry.space_group_name_H-M   'P 1'
#
loop_
_entity.id
_entity.type
_entity.pdbx_description
1 polymer ?
#
loop_
_entity_poly.entity_id
_entity_poly.type
_entity_poly.pdbx_seq_one_letter_code
_entity_poly.pdbx_strand_id
1 'polypeptide(L)'
;MDDTPTGDTRHVPPAAIAPRSPATRPDPRKAEFEANKLRKRLRRQVGEAIGAYGLIAPHDRVMVCVSGGKDSYGLLDILLTLKGRAPFPFEVIAMNLDQKQPGFPADVLPRYLEARGVPFRIVEQDTYSVVKRVIPEGGTLCSLCSRLRRGAIYRVATEIGATKIALGHHRDDIL
;
A
#
# COMPACT_ATOMS: atom_id res chain seq x y z
N MET A 1 -44.36 -30.93 -46.28
CA MET A 1 -44.87 -29.70 -45.68
C MET A 1 -43.95 -29.40 -44.50
N ASP A 2 -42.86 -28.67 -44.81
CA ASP A 2 -41.87 -28.25 -43.81
C ASP A 2 -42.02 -26.75 -43.57
N ASP A 3 -42.51 -26.39 -42.41
CA ASP A 3 -42.55 -25.03 -41.94
C ASP A 3 -41.45 -24.83 -40.88
N THR A 4 -40.32 -24.24 -41.34
CA THR A 4 -39.25 -23.77 -40.43
C THR A 4 -39.48 -22.28 -40.19
N PRO A 5 -39.62 -21.83 -38.94
CA PRO A 5 -39.66 -20.39 -38.65
C PRO A 5 -38.24 -19.83 -38.59
N THR A 6 -37.91 -18.95 -39.52
CA THR A 6 -36.73 -18.10 -39.54
C THR A 6 -36.76 -17.08 -38.40
N GLY A 7 -35.94 -17.30 -37.39
CA GLY A 7 -35.74 -16.34 -36.30
C GLY A 7 -34.89 -15.15 -36.74
N ASP A 8 -35.50 -13.98 -36.86
CA ASP A 8 -34.86 -12.69 -37.08
C ASP A 8 -34.12 -12.25 -35.81
N THR A 9 -32.82 -12.51 -35.75
CA THR A 9 -31.94 -11.99 -34.67
C THR A 9 -31.54 -10.56 -35.02
N ARG A 10 -32.32 -9.59 -34.53
CA ARG A 10 -31.96 -8.18 -34.60
C ARG A 10 -30.75 -7.92 -33.72
N HIS A 11 -29.61 -7.70 -34.37
CA HIS A 11 -28.36 -7.26 -33.73
C HIS A 11 -28.55 -5.83 -33.22
N VAL A 12 -28.66 -5.67 -31.89
CA VAL A 12 -28.65 -4.37 -31.22
C VAL A 12 -27.20 -3.96 -31.06
N PRO A 13 -26.70 -2.88 -31.67
CA PRO A 13 -25.35 -2.42 -31.49
C PRO A 13 -25.14 -1.94 -30.05
N PRO A 14 -23.95 -2.16 -29.43
CA PRO A 14 -23.67 -1.69 -28.09
C PRO A 14 -23.79 -0.16 -28.05
N ALA A 15 -24.53 0.34 -27.08
CA ALA A 15 -24.68 1.78 -26.84
C ALA A 15 -23.31 2.45 -26.69
N ALA A 16 -23.03 3.44 -27.54
CA ALA A 16 -21.81 4.23 -27.46
C ALA A 16 -21.72 4.91 -26.10
N ILE A 17 -20.70 4.52 -25.30
CA ILE A 17 -20.39 5.18 -24.03
C ILE A 17 -19.93 6.59 -24.37
N ALA A 18 -20.77 7.57 -24.06
CA ALA A 18 -20.41 8.98 -24.22
C ALA A 18 -19.12 9.30 -23.47
N PRO A 19 -18.18 10.08 -24.06
CA PRO A 19 -16.95 10.45 -23.39
C PRO A 19 -17.28 11.21 -22.09
N ARG A 20 -16.76 10.73 -20.96
CA ARG A 20 -16.87 11.44 -19.68
C ARG A 20 -16.22 12.81 -19.84
N SER A 21 -16.98 13.86 -19.55
CA SER A 21 -16.47 15.22 -19.51
C SER A 21 -15.19 15.27 -18.64
N PRO A 22 -14.13 15.99 -19.06
CA PRO A 22 -12.91 16.09 -18.27
C PRO A 22 -13.26 16.65 -16.89
N ALA A 23 -12.98 15.88 -15.85
CA ALA A 23 -13.20 16.32 -14.48
C ALA A 23 -12.39 17.60 -14.27
N THR A 24 -13.06 18.69 -13.97
CA THR A 24 -12.44 19.99 -13.60
C THR A 24 -11.46 19.73 -12.46
N ARG A 25 -10.19 20.10 -12.65
CA ARG A 25 -9.17 19.99 -11.59
C ARG A 25 -9.67 20.77 -10.38
N PRO A 26 -9.71 20.18 -9.20
CA PRO A 26 -10.15 20.87 -7.99
C PRO A 26 -9.24 22.08 -7.72
N ASP A 27 -9.81 23.17 -7.19
CA ASP A 27 -9.05 24.33 -6.72
C ASP A 27 -7.92 23.85 -5.78
N PRO A 28 -6.64 24.19 -6.07
CA PRO A 28 -5.50 23.75 -5.26
C PRO A 28 -5.64 24.07 -3.78
N ARG A 29 -6.20 25.23 -3.43
CA ARG A 29 -6.42 25.64 -2.04
C ARG A 29 -7.47 24.78 -1.34
N LYS A 30 -8.55 24.47 -2.03
CA LYS A 30 -9.59 23.58 -1.51
C LYS A 30 -9.07 22.15 -1.35
N ALA A 31 -8.30 21.67 -2.31
CA ALA A 31 -7.67 20.33 -2.24
C ALA A 31 -6.69 20.24 -1.05
N GLU A 32 -5.87 21.25 -0.81
CA GLU A 32 -4.96 21.31 0.33
C GLU A 32 -5.70 21.36 1.67
N PHE A 33 -6.75 22.15 1.76
CA PHE A 33 -7.59 22.23 2.97
C PHE A 33 -8.20 20.88 3.32
N GLU A 34 -8.80 20.20 2.33
CA GLU A 34 -9.40 18.86 2.54
C GLU A 34 -8.34 17.82 2.89
N ALA A 35 -7.15 17.87 2.26
CA ALA A 35 -6.03 16.98 2.59
C ALA A 35 -5.57 17.20 4.05
N ASN A 36 -5.46 18.43 4.51
CA ASN A 36 -5.07 18.74 5.88
C ASN A 36 -6.13 18.27 6.90
N LYS A 37 -7.41 18.44 6.58
CA LYS A 37 -8.53 17.94 7.39
C LYS A 37 -8.50 16.42 7.49
N LEU A 38 -8.27 15.72 6.37
CA LEU A 38 -8.12 14.26 6.33
C LEU A 38 -6.92 13.80 7.17
N ARG A 39 -5.75 14.41 6.99
CA ARG A 39 -4.54 14.09 7.78
C ARG A 39 -4.79 14.23 9.27
N LYS A 40 -5.42 15.34 9.70
CA LYS A 40 -5.75 15.56 11.11
C LYS A 40 -6.66 14.45 11.67
N ARG A 41 -7.70 14.06 10.90
CA ARG A 41 -8.64 13.00 11.27
C ARG A 41 -7.93 11.65 11.39
N LEU A 42 -7.14 11.27 10.37
CA LEU A 42 -6.42 9.99 10.37
C LEU A 42 -5.41 9.90 11.53
N ARG A 43 -4.64 10.96 11.78
CA ARG A 43 -3.69 10.99 12.92
C ARG A 43 -4.40 10.79 14.25
N ARG A 44 -5.55 11.42 14.44
CA ARG A 44 -6.34 11.25 15.66
C ARG A 44 -6.83 9.82 15.79
N GLN A 45 -7.43 9.25 14.74
CA GLN A 45 -7.99 7.89 14.78
C GLN A 45 -6.90 6.82 15.00
N VAL A 46 -5.75 6.96 14.33
CA VAL A 46 -4.61 6.04 14.53
C VAL A 46 -4.03 6.19 15.93
N GLY A 47 -3.90 7.41 16.45
CA GLY A 47 -3.44 7.63 17.83
C GLY A 47 -4.40 7.04 18.86
N GLU A 48 -5.71 7.21 18.69
CA GLU A 48 -6.74 6.60 19.53
C GLU A 48 -6.66 5.07 19.50
N ALA A 49 -6.48 4.47 18.31
CA ALA A 49 -6.33 3.02 18.17
C ALA A 49 -5.04 2.51 18.84
N ILE A 50 -3.91 3.21 18.68
CA ILE A 50 -2.65 2.85 19.34
C ILE A 50 -2.84 2.84 20.86
N GLY A 51 -3.48 3.87 21.42
CA GLY A 51 -3.74 3.96 22.86
C GLY A 51 -4.74 2.91 23.35
N ALA A 52 -5.87 2.74 22.64
CA ALA A 52 -6.93 1.83 23.05
C ALA A 52 -6.51 0.34 23.03
N TYR A 53 -5.64 -0.03 22.09
CA TYR A 53 -5.23 -1.42 21.90
C TYR A 53 -3.77 -1.69 22.32
N GLY A 54 -3.06 -0.71 22.86
CA GLY A 54 -1.67 -0.86 23.26
C GLY A 54 -0.76 -1.29 22.10
N LEU A 55 -1.00 -0.78 20.88
CA LEU A 55 -0.31 -1.24 19.66
C LEU A 55 1.18 -0.89 19.66
N ILE A 56 1.56 0.21 20.32
CA ILE A 56 2.93 0.68 20.45
C ILE A 56 3.19 0.98 21.92
N ALA A 57 4.29 0.45 22.44
CA ALA A 57 4.75 0.64 23.81
C ALA A 57 6.03 1.51 23.86
N PRO A 58 6.43 2.02 25.04
CA PRO A 58 7.71 2.71 25.23
C PRO A 58 8.87 1.86 24.70
N HIS A 59 9.78 2.51 23.95
CA HIS A 59 10.98 1.91 23.36
C HIS A 59 10.72 0.87 22.25
N ASP A 60 9.48 0.72 21.77
CA ASP A 60 9.21 -0.09 20.59
C ASP A 60 9.96 0.44 19.37
N ARG A 61 10.42 -0.49 18.54
CA ARG A 61 10.97 -0.23 17.21
C ARG A 61 9.97 -0.70 16.17
N VAL A 62 9.27 0.25 15.56
CA VAL A 62 8.19 0.01 14.60
C VAL A 62 8.76 0.00 13.18
N MET A 63 8.76 -1.16 12.54
CA MET A 63 9.08 -1.29 11.12
C MET A 63 7.84 -1.04 10.26
N VAL A 64 7.87 0.01 9.44
CA VAL A 64 6.80 0.36 8.50
C VAL A 64 7.12 -0.19 7.12
N CYS A 65 6.29 -1.09 6.61
CA CYS A 65 6.45 -1.61 5.26
C CYS A 65 5.89 -0.62 4.24
N VAL A 66 6.76 0.01 3.46
CA VAL A 66 6.43 1.00 2.44
C VAL A 66 6.46 0.35 1.07
N SER A 67 5.29 0.12 0.48
CA SER A 67 5.14 -0.54 -0.82
C SER A 67 5.22 0.41 -2.02
N GLY A 68 5.34 1.72 -1.80
CA GLY A 68 5.24 2.74 -2.84
C GLY A 68 3.81 3.21 -3.12
N GLY A 69 2.79 2.58 -2.53
CA GLY A 69 1.40 3.00 -2.62
C GLY A 69 1.04 4.11 -1.62
N LYS A 70 0.02 4.92 -1.95
CA LYS A 70 -0.45 6.05 -1.14
C LYS A 70 -0.72 5.71 0.33
N ASP A 71 -1.26 4.52 0.61
CA ASP A 71 -1.65 4.11 1.96
C ASP A 71 -0.42 3.82 2.84
N SER A 72 0.63 3.21 2.27
CA SER A 72 1.88 2.96 2.97
C SER A 72 2.67 4.24 3.27
N TYR A 73 2.69 5.21 2.34
CA TYR A 73 3.24 6.54 2.61
C TYR A 73 2.43 7.29 3.66
N GLY A 74 1.08 7.21 3.58
CA GLY A 74 0.18 7.81 4.56
C GLY A 74 0.39 7.27 5.97
N LEU A 75 0.53 5.96 6.11
CA LEU A 75 0.84 5.32 7.39
C LEU A 75 2.19 5.79 7.94
N LEU A 76 3.23 5.82 7.12
CA LEU A 76 4.54 6.31 7.52
C LEU A 76 4.48 7.77 8.02
N ASP A 77 3.83 8.67 7.28
CA ASP A 77 3.67 10.09 7.66
C ASP A 77 2.91 10.24 9.00
N ILE A 78 1.88 9.45 9.20
CA ILE A 78 1.12 9.42 10.47
C ILE A 78 2.01 8.97 11.62
N LEU A 79 2.72 7.85 11.48
CA LEU A 79 3.56 7.32 12.55
C LEU A 79 4.75 8.23 12.89
N LEU A 80 5.38 8.86 11.90
CA LEU A 80 6.42 9.87 12.13
C LEU A 80 5.87 11.08 12.89
N THR A 81 4.67 11.54 12.56
CA THR A 81 4.02 12.64 13.29
C THR A 81 3.67 12.24 14.73
N LEU A 82 3.16 11.03 14.92
CA LEU A 82 2.81 10.51 16.26
C LEU A 82 4.06 10.28 17.12
N LYS A 83 5.18 9.80 16.54
CA LYS A 83 6.46 9.70 17.22
C LYS A 83 6.88 11.01 17.89
N GLY A 84 6.72 12.14 17.20
CA GLY A 84 7.04 13.47 17.73
C GLY A 84 6.07 14.00 18.80
N ARG A 85 4.95 13.32 19.05
CA ARG A 85 3.87 13.76 19.96
C ARG A 85 3.50 12.73 21.02
N ALA A 86 4.05 11.54 20.95
CA ALA A 86 3.78 10.48 21.89
C ALA A 86 4.29 10.84 23.29
N PRO A 87 3.62 10.39 24.36
CA PRO A 87 4.06 10.61 25.73
C PRO A 87 5.28 9.74 26.12
N PHE A 88 5.73 8.90 25.22
CA PHE A 88 6.87 8.00 25.40
C PHE A 88 7.67 7.87 24.09
N PRO A 89 8.97 7.56 24.18
CA PRO A 89 9.81 7.39 23.00
C PRO A 89 9.54 6.04 22.31
N PHE A 90 9.52 6.04 20.98
CA PHE A 90 9.58 4.85 20.14
C PHE A 90 10.29 5.17 18.83
N GLU A 91 10.78 4.15 18.13
CA GLU A 91 11.49 4.31 16.88
C GLU A 91 10.60 3.93 15.68
N VAL A 92 10.83 4.60 14.55
CA VAL A 92 10.20 4.26 13.28
C VAL A 92 11.29 4.03 12.25
N ILE A 93 11.26 2.86 11.59
CA ILE A 93 12.17 2.47 10.51
C ILE A 93 11.31 2.09 9.31
N ALA A 94 11.60 2.62 8.14
CA ALA A 94 10.94 2.22 6.91
C ALA A 94 11.60 0.97 6.32
N MET A 95 10.79 0.07 5.76
CA MET A 95 11.26 -1.10 5.02
C MET A 95 10.54 -1.14 3.68
N ASN A 96 11.29 -1.34 2.60
CA ASN A 96 10.74 -1.63 1.28
C ASN A 96 11.27 -2.97 0.77
N LEU A 97 10.37 -3.76 0.19
CA LEU A 97 10.72 -4.96 -0.55
C LEU A 97 10.63 -4.67 -2.04
N ASP A 98 11.79 -4.49 -2.68
CA ASP A 98 11.88 -4.37 -4.13
C ASP A 98 11.77 -5.77 -4.75
N GLN A 99 10.64 -6.02 -5.39
CA GLN A 99 10.33 -7.29 -6.06
C GLN A 99 10.84 -7.36 -7.50
N LYS A 100 11.61 -6.35 -7.95
CA LYS A 100 12.13 -6.21 -9.32
C LYS A 100 11.02 -6.23 -10.38
N GLN A 101 9.89 -5.58 -10.06
CA GLN A 101 8.81 -5.40 -11.03
C GLN A 101 9.26 -4.41 -12.12
N PRO A 102 9.05 -4.76 -13.42
CA PRO A 102 9.34 -3.84 -14.51
C PRO A 102 8.62 -2.49 -14.36
N GLY A 103 9.36 -1.39 -14.54
CA GLY A 103 8.78 -0.04 -14.49
C GLY A 103 8.62 0.55 -13.08
N PHE A 104 9.06 -0.13 -12.02
CA PHE A 104 9.06 0.44 -10.68
C PHE A 104 10.24 1.41 -10.52
N PRO A 105 9.99 2.70 -10.16
CA PRO A 105 11.05 3.70 -10.00
C PRO A 105 11.82 3.46 -8.70
N ALA A 106 12.97 2.79 -8.79
CA ALA A 106 13.74 2.33 -7.63
C ALA A 106 14.34 3.48 -6.79
N ASP A 107 14.51 4.67 -7.37
CA ASP A 107 15.17 5.82 -6.74
C ASP A 107 14.23 6.78 -6.00
N VAL A 108 12.92 6.72 -6.29
CA VAL A 108 11.93 7.65 -5.72
C VAL A 108 11.76 7.45 -4.21
N LEU A 109 11.63 6.21 -3.76
CA LEU A 109 11.43 5.92 -2.35
C LEU A 109 12.67 6.21 -1.50
N PRO A 110 13.91 5.81 -1.87
CA PRO A 110 15.11 6.18 -1.13
C PRO A 110 15.24 7.69 -0.94
N ARG A 111 15.15 8.47 -2.01
CA ARG A 111 15.24 9.93 -1.96
C ARG A 111 14.18 10.55 -1.04
N TYR A 112 12.96 10.02 -1.07
CA TYR A 112 11.88 10.48 -0.19
C TYR A 112 12.20 10.21 1.28
N LEU A 113 12.73 9.04 1.62
CA LEU A 113 13.08 8.66 2.99
C LEU A 113 14.28 9.44 3.52
N GLU A 114 15.31 9.62 2.68
CA GLU A 114 16.50 10.44 2.96
C GLU A 114 16.11 11.89 3.25
N ALA A 115 15.31 12.50 2.38
CA ALA A 115 14.84 13.88 2.54
C ALA A 115 14.04 14.09 3.84
N ARG A 116 13.48 13.02 4.40
CA ARG A 116 12.75 13.04 5.68
C ARG A 116 13.57 12.61 6.89
N GLY A 117 14.83 12.23 6.69
CA GLY A 117 15.70 11.73 7.76
C GLY A 117 15.16 10.44 8.40
N VAL A 118 14.43 9.60 7.64
CA VAL A 118 13.87 8.34 8.14
C VAL A 118 14.87 7.23 7.92
N PRO A 119 15.29 6.49 8.96
CA PRO A 119 16.07 5.28 8.78
C PRO A 119 15.30 4.27 7.93
N PHE A 120 15.97 3.64 6.96
CA PHE A 120 15.29 2.68 6.09
C PHE A 120 16.14 1.49 5.68
N ARG A 121 15.49 0.41 5.30
CA ARG A 121 16.08 -0.78 4.71
C ARG A 121 15.35 -1.13 3.41
N ILE A 122 16.08 -1.17 2.30
CA ILE A 122 15.57 -1.70 1.03
C ILE A 122 16.14 -3.10 0.86
N VAL A 123 15.26 -4.06 0.63
CA VAL A 123 15.61 -5.45 0.38
C VAL A 123 15.18 -5.81 -1.03
N GLU A 124 16.15 -6.17 -1.84
CA GLU A 124 15.91 -6.71 -3.17
C GLU A 124 15.64 -8.20 -3.06
N GLN A 125 14.49 -8.61 -3.53
CA GLN A 125 14.14 -10.02 -3.65
C GLN A 125 13.35 -10.24 -4.92
N ASP A 126 13.96 -10.91 -5.89
CA ASP A 126 13.31 -11.20 -7.17
C ASP A 126 12.21 -12.27 -7.01
N THR A 127 11.15 -11.88 -6.33
CA THR A 127 9.97 -12.71 -6.16
C THR A 127 9.20 -12.87 -7.47
N TYR A 128 9.31 -11.88 -8.35
CA TYR A 128 8.61 -11.88 -9.63
C TYR A 128 9.10 -13.01 -10.55
N SER A 129 10.41 -13.13 -10.76
CA SER A 129 10.99 -14.19 -11.59
C SER A 129 10.80 -15.59 -10.98
N VAL A 130 10.88 -15.69 -9.64
CA VAL A 130 10.61 -16.96 -8.93
C VAL A 130 9.18 -17.41 -9.17
N VAL A 131 8.23 -16.52 -8.99
CA VAL A 131 6.80 -16.83 -9.15
C VAL A 131 6.47 -17.19 -10.61
N LYS A 132 6.99 -16.45 -11.57
CA LYS A 132 6.82 -16.78 -13.00
C LYS A 132 7.39 -18.14 -13.40
N ARG A 133 8.46 -18.59 -12.74
CA ARG A 133 9.11 -19.89 -13.04
C ARG A 133 8.34 -21.07 -12.44
N VAL A 134 7.70 -20.86 -11.28
CA VAL A 134 7.10 -21.95 -10.49
C VAL A 134 5.62 -22.17 -10.83
N ILE A 135 4.92 -21.13 -11.29
CA ILE A 135 3.47 -21.22 -11.54
C ILE A 135 3.21 -21.32 -13.05
N PRO A 136 2.51 -22.38 -13.51
CA PRO A 136 2.09 -22.53 -14.90
C PRO A 136 1.18 -21.36 -15.35
N GLU A 137 1.13 -21.10 -16.65
CA GLU A 137 0.21 -20.12 -17.23
C GLU A 137 -1.24 -20.42 -16.81
N GLY A 138 -1.93 -19.40 -16.24
CA GLY A 138 -3.30 -19.53 -15.70
C GLY A 138 -3.41 -19.83 -14.22
N GLY A 139 -2.32 -20.09 -13.51
CA GLY A 139 -2.31 -20.30 -12.05
C GLY A 139 -2.37 -19.01 -11.24
N THR A 140 -2.92 -19.09 -10.00
CA THR A 140 -3.04 -17.94 -9.09
C THR A 140 -1.68 -17.57 -8.47
N LEU A 141 -1.07 -16.50 -8.96
CA LEU A 141 0.25 -15.99 -8.53
C LEU A 141 0.24 -15.43 -7.09
N CYS A 142 -0.94 -15.05 -6.58
CA CYS A 142 -1.06 -14.24 -5.36
C CYS A 142 -0.64 -14.94 -4.07
N SER A 143 -0.93 -16.23 -3.90
CA SER A 143 -0.65 -16.93 -2.64
C SER A 143 0.84 -17.17 -2.40
N LEU A 144 1.59 -17.58 -3.42
CA LEU A 144 3.04 -17.79 -3.33
C LEU A 144 3.78 -16.46 -3.13
N CYS A 145 3.40 -15.43 -3.90
CA CYS A 145 3.95 -14.09 -3.77
C CYS A 145 3.73 -13.52 -2.37
N SER A 146 2.54 -13.71 -1.79
CA SER A 146 2.22 -13.27 -0.41
C SER A 146 3.03 -13.99 0.65
N ARG A 147 3.32 -15.29 0.48
CA ARG A 147 4.17 -16.07 1.40
C ARG A 147 5.61 -15.60 1.35
N LEU A 148 6.18 -15.44 0.16
CA LEU A 148 7.57 -14.98 -0.01
C LEU A 148 7.74 -13.57 0.56
N ARG A 149 6.79 -12.67 0.31
CA ARG A 149 6.78 -11.32 0.86
C ARG A 149 6.75 -11.33 2.39
N ARG A 150 5.86 -12.12 3.01
CA ARG A 150 5.80 -12.24 4.48
C ARG A 150 7.10 -12.77 5.07
N GLY A 151 7.67 -13.81 4.47
CA GLY A 151 8.96 -14.35 4.91
C GLY A 151 10.07 -13.30 4.89
N ALA A 152 10.15 -12.48 3.82
CA ALA A 152 11.12 -11.39 3.73
C ALA A 152 10.87 -10.32 4.81
N ILE A 153 9.63 -9.92 5.02
CA ILE A 153 9.25 -8.93 6.04
C ILE A 153 9.67 -9.39 7.44
N TYR A 154 9.35 -10.62 7.83
CA TYR A 154 9.71 -11.16 9.14
C TYR A 154 11.22 -11.29 9.32
N ARG A 155 11.95 -11.76 8.30
CA ARG A 155 13.41 -11.83 8.33
C ARG A 155 14.03 -10.45 8.61
N VAL A 156 13.62 -9.44 7.83
CA VAL A 156 14.13 -8.08 8.00
C VAL A 156 13.74 -7.50 9.36
N ALA A 157 12.53 -7.73 9.84
CA ALA A 157 12.11 -7.30 11.16
C ALA A 157 13.03 -7.86 12.26
N THR A 158 13.37 -9.14 12.17
CA THR A 158 14.29 -9.80 13.10
C THR A 158 15.70 -9.20 12.99
N GLU A 159 16.23 -9.03 11.77
CA GLU A 159 17.56 -8.47 11.52
C GLU A 159 17.75 -7.06 12.09
N ILE A 160 16.72 -6.21 12.00
CA ILE A 160 16.80 -4.83 12.53
C ILE A 160 16.33 -4.71 13.98
N GLY A 161 15.92 -5.80 14.62
CA GLY A 161 15.38 -5.80 15.97
C GLY A 161 14.04 -5.07 16.08
N ALA A 162 13.19 -5.12 15.07
CA ALA A 162 11.87 -4.53 15.14
C ALA A 162 10.97 -5.31 16.11
N THR A 163 10.27 -4.58 16.98
CA THR A 163 9.31 -5.16 17.94
C THR A 163 7.89 -5.16 17.38
N LYS A 164 7.62 -4.30 16.41
CA LYS A 164 6.33 -4.14 15.74
C LYS A 164 6.51 -4.02 14.24
N ILE A 165 5.54 -4.54 13.49
CA ILE A 165 5.45 -4.39 12.03
C ILE A 165 4.16 -3.64 11.73
N ALA A 166 4.25 -2.55 10.98
CA ALA A 166 3.12 -1.76 10.53
C ALA A 166 2.94 -1.88 9.01
N LEU A 167 1.74 -2.24 8.59
CA LEU A 167 1.36 -2.43 7.20
C LEU A 167 0.24 -1.45 6.83
N GLY A 168 0.31 -0.83 5.66
CA GLY A 168 -0.69 0.09 5.14
C GLY A 168 -1.92 -0.60 4.56
N HIS A 169 -2.37 -1.69 5.18
CA HIS A 169 -3.62 -2.35 4.84
C HIS A 169 -4.82 -1.65 5.49
N HIS A 170 -5.97 -1.67 4.85
CA HIS A 170 -7.23 -1.18 5.39
C HIS A 170 -8.32 -2.25 5.26
N ARG A 171 -9.51 -1.95 5.80
CA ARG A 171 -10.60 -2.93 5.87
C ARG A 171 -10.97 -3.53 4.52
N ASP A 172 -10.94 -2.73 3.46
CA ASP A 172 -11.32 -3.17 2.11
C ASP A 172 -10.31 -4.14 1.49
N ASP A 173 -9.10 -4.27 2.05
CA ASP A 173 -8.12 -5.28 1.63
C ASP A 173 -8.44 -6.68 2.20
N ILE A 174 -9.40 -6.78 3.11
CA ILE A 174 -9.77 -8.01 3.83
C ILE A 174 -11.08 -8.60 3.27
N LEU A 175 -11.88 -7.76 2.61
CA LEU A 175 -13.17 -8.13 1.99
C LEU A 175 -12.98 -8.61 0.56
#